data_abed139654051c589ef18d7b39e04787
#
_entry.id   abed139654051c589ef18d7b39e04787
#
_cell.length_a   1.000
_cell.length_b   1.000
_cell.length_c   1.000
_cell.angle_alpha   90.00
_cell.angle_beta   90.00
_cell.angle_gamma   90.00
#
_symmetry.space_group_name_H-M   'P 1'
#
loop_
_entity.id
_entity.type
_entity.pdbx_description
1 polymer ?
#
loop_
_entity_poly.entity_id
_entity_poly.type
_entity_poly.pdbx_seq_one_letter_code
_entity_poly.pdbx_strand_id
1 'polypeptide(L)'
;MNEGTAPKGPIDRLLAANTWLVYLFFYAPIILLIVFSFNDNRNVGIWTEPSLRWYGEMFQDTRVMGALRNSLVVAFISTIVSTIVGTMLAIALERYRFRGRGALDGIAYLPIIIPDVTMAVMLLIFFFQAFGILEELTGTRLTTGLGTITLAHIAFNISFVAVVVRARLSQLDSSLEEAAADLYASRWQAFRRVTLPLIAPGVAGGALLALTLSLDDVVVTQFVSGAGATTLPVYVFGLVRRGVTPLINAVSTVMLLASMILVGLSLGLQRTRPRGGEESSAAVIGSSIPSDAKSG
;
A
#
# COMPACT_ATOMS: atom_id res chain seq x y z
N MET A 1 5.60 -38.43 -9.38
CA MET A 1 4.50 -39.04 -8.61
C MET A 1 3.29 -38.15 -8.81
N ASN A 2 2.27 -38.65 -9.57
CA ASN A 2 1.00 -37.95 -9.79
C ASN A 2 0.22 -37.99 -8.47
N GLU A 3 0.12 -36.86 -7.78
CA GLU A 3 -0.84 -36.73 -6.69
C GLU A 3 -2.24 -36.72 -7.31
N GLY A 4 -2.86 -37.91 -7.31
CA GLY A 4 -4.23 -38.11 -7.73
C GLY A 4 -5.15 -37.23 -6.88
N THR A 5 -5.77 -36.25 -7.49
CA THR A 5 -6.85 -35.45 -6.89
C THR A 5 -7.96 -36.42 -6.48
N ALA A 6 -8.10 -36.65 -5.18
CA ALA A 6 -9.21 -37.40 -4.62
C ALA A 6 -10.55 -36.83 -5.15
N PRO A 7 -11.55 -37.68 -5.46
CA PRO A 7 -12.83 -37.20 -5.97
C PRO A 7 -13.45 -36.25 -4.96
N LYS A 8 -13.74 -35.01 -5.41
CA LYS A 8 -14.33 -33.95 -4.59
C LYS A 8 -15.66 -34.43 -4.00
N GLY A 9 -15.70 -34.58 -2.69
CA GLY A 9 -16.89 -35.01 -1.96
C GLY A 9 -18.04 -33.96 -2.04
N PRO A 10 -19.25 -34.31 -1.60
CA PRO A 10 -20.39 -33.39 -1.59
C PRO A 10 -20.10 -32.10 -0.77
N ILE A 11 -19.30 -32.22 0.30
CA ILE A 11 -18.87 -31.11 1.13
C ILE A 11 -17.96 -30.15 0.32
N ASP A 12 -17.03 -30.68 -0.47
CA ASP A 12 -16.15 -29.86 -1.31
C ASP A 12 -16.91 -29.07 -2.36
N ARG A 13 -17.98 -29.69 -2.93
CA ARG A 13 -18.88 -29.01 -3.88
C ARG A 13 -19.68 -27.91 -3.21
N LEU A 14 -20.18 -28.14 -1.99
CA LEU A 14 -20.90 -27.13 -1.22
C LEU A 14 -19.99 -25.95 -0.86
N LEU A 15 -18.76 -26.22 -0.40
CA LEU A 15 -17.76 -25.21 -0.12
C LEU A 15 -17.39 -24.42 -1.38
N ALA A 16 -17.19 -25.09 -2.50
CA ALA A 16 -16.92 -24.43 -3.77
C ALA A 16 -18.08 -23.55 -4.22
N ALA A 17 -19.32 -24.04 -4.11
CA ALA A 17 -20.51 -23.25 -4.44
C ALA A 17 -20.64 -21.99 -3.55
N ASN A 18 -20.44 -22.17 -2.25
CA ASN A 18 -20.42 -21.04 -1.31
C ASN A 18 -19.32 -20.02 -1.65
N THR A 19 -18.11 -20.48 -1.99
CA THR A 19 -17.01 -19.62 -2.40
C THR A 19 -17.36 -18.81 -3.65
N TRP A 20 -17.95 -19.45 -4.67
CA TRP A 20 -18.39 -18.76 -5.88
C TRP A 20 -19.51 -17.76 -5.62
N LEU A 21 -20.46 -18.09 -4.72
CA LEU A 21 -21.53 -17.19 -4.33
C LEU A 21 -20.98 -15.94 -3.63
N VAL A 22 -19.99 -16.12 -2.73
CA VAL A 22 -19.30 -15.02 -2.06
C VAL A 22 -18.58 -14.13 -3.08
N TYR A 23 -17.84 -14.73 -4.02
CA TYR A 23 -17.19 -13.95 -5.08
C TYR A 23 -18.20 -13.19 -5.94
N LEU A 24 -19.27 -13.85 -6.37
CA LEU A 24 -20.33 -13.20 -7.14
C LEU A 24 -20.92 -12.01 -6.37
N PHE A 25 -21.21 -12.18 -5.09
CA PHE A 25 -21.77 -11.12 -4.24
C PHE A 25 -20.85 -9.90 -4.14
N PHE A 26 -19.52 -10.11 -3.99
CA PHE A 26 -18.58 -9.01 -3.88
C PHE A 26 -18.22 -8.37 -5.22
N TYR A 27 -18.10 -9.16 -6.29
CA TYR A 27 -17.67 -8.63 -7.58
C TYR A 27 -18.84 -8.12 -8.46
N ALA A 28 -20.07 -8.61 -8.26
CA ALA A 28 -21.21 -8.17 -9.06
C ALA A 28 -21.45 -6.63 -9.02
N PRO A 29 -21.41 -5.95 -7.86
CA PRO A 29 -21.54 -4.50 -7.82
C PRO A 29 -20.42 -3.77 -8.57
N ILE A 30 -19.20 -4.29 -8.51
CA ILE A 30 -18.03 -3.72 -9.19
C ILE A 30 -18.18 -3.88 -10.71
N ILE A 31 -18.60 -5.06 -11.16
CA ILE A 31 -18.84 -5.32 -12.58
C ILE A 31 -19.98 -4.42 -13.09
N LEU A 32 -21.07 -4.28 -12.33
CA LEU A 32 -22.17 -3.40 -12.67
C LEU A 32 -21.70 -1.95 -12.79
N LEU A 33 -20.89 -1.45 -11.85
CA LEU A 33 -20.32 -0.11 -11.91
C LEU A 33 -19.49 0.08 -13.20
N ILE A 34 -18.63 -0.90 -13.54
CA ILE A 34 -17.83 -0.85 -14.77
C ILE A 34 -18.73 -0.86 -16.00
N VAL A 35 -19.74 -1.74 -16.08
CA VAL A 35 -20.68 -1.81 -17.20
C VAL A 35 -21.42 -0.49 -17.36
N PHE A 36 -21.98 0.03 -16.27
CA PHE A 36 -22.72 1.30 -16.30
C PHE A 36 -21.85 2.54 -16.51
N SER A 37 -20.53 2.44 -16.41
CA SER A 37 -19.61 3.52 -16.81
C SER A 37 -19.60 3.77 -18.32
N PHE A 38 -20.02 2.78 -19.12
CA PHE A 38 -20.15 2.88 -20.58
C PHE A 38 -21.56 3.22 -21.04
N ASN A 39 -22.50 3.47 -20.16
CA ASN A 39 -23.88 3.80 -20.50
C ASN A 39 -24.03 5.28 -20.86
N ASP A 40 -24.68 5.63 -21.99
CA ASP A 40 -24.85 7.02 -22.41
C ASP A 40 -25.88 7.79 -21.56
N ASN A 41 -26.81 7.10 -20.92
CA ASN A 41 -27.88 7.72 -20.15
C ASN A 41 -27.34 8.47 -18.91
N ARG A 42 -27.91 9.63 -18.62
CA ARG A 42 -27.63 10.37 -17.36
C ARG A 42 -28.19 9.70 -16.11
N ASN A 43 -29.20 8.85 -16.28
CA ASN A 43 -29.78 8.07 -15.19
C ASN A 43 -29.01 6.74 -15.08
N VAL A 44 -28.28 6.52 -14.00
CA VAL A 44 -27.48 5.31 -13.77
C VAL A 44 -28.27 4.02 -13.71
N GLY A 45 -29.58 4.08 -13.48
CA GLY A 45 -30.45 2.89 -13.40
C GLY A 45 -31.04 2.46 -14.74
N ILE A 46 -30.86 3.21 -15.82
CA ILE A 46 -31.47 2.96 -17.14
C ILE A 46 -30.39 2.79 -18.17
N TRP A 47 -30.26 1.58 -18.71
CA TRP A 47 -29.35 1.31 -19.83
C TRP A 47 -29.99 1.76 -21.16
N THR A 48 -29.25 2.53 -21.96
CA THR A 48 -29.64 2.92 -23.31
C THR A 48 -28.74 2.33 -24.36
N GLU A 49 -27.53 2.89 -24.51
CA GLU A 49 -26.55 2.45 -25.51
C GLU A 49 -25.12 2.59 -24.97
N PRO A 50 -24.16 1.81 -25.50
CA PRO A 50 -22.76 1.93 -25.11
C PRO A 50 -22.17 3.26 -25.59
N SER A 51 -21.48 3.98 -24.67
CA SER A 51 -20.86 5.26 -24.98
C SER A 51 -19.62 5.48 -24.12
N LEU A 52 -18.64 6.21 -24.65
CA LEU A 52 -17.44 6.70 -23.93
C LEU A 52 -17.57 8.16 -23.49
N ARG A 53 -18.78 8.72 -23.61
CA ARG A 53 -19.04 10.12 -23.33
C ARG A 53 -18.57 10.56 -21.96
N TRP A 54 -18.86 9.79 -20.91
CA TRP A 54 -18.51 10.14 -19.54
C TRP A 54 -17.00 10.13 -19.27
N TYR A 55 -16.25 9.33 -20.01
CA TYR A 55 -14.80 9.38 -19.98
C TYR A 55 -14.29 10.68 -20.61
N GLY A 56 -14.87 11.11 -21.74
CA GLY A 56 -14.57 12.41 -22.35
C GLY A 56 -14.90 13.58 -21.42
N GLU A 57 -16.09 13.58 -20.80
CA GLU A 57 -16.51 14.58 -19.81
C GLU A 57 -15.60 14.58 -18.58
N MET A 58 -15.19 13.41 -18.08
CA MET A 58 -14.26 13.26 -16.96
C MET A 58 -12.92 13.97 -17.21
N PHE A 59 -12.31 13.78 -18.38
CA PHE A 59 -11.02 14.41 -18.70
C PHE A 59 -11.15 15.92 -18.95
N GLN A 60 -12.32 16.42 -19.28
CA GLN A 60 -12.59 17.85 -19.45
C GLN A 60 -13.03 18.53 -18.15
N ASP A 61 -13.47 17.79 -17.15
CA ASP A 61 -13.87 18.36 -15.85
C ASP A 61 -12.63 18.78 -15.04
N THR A 62 -12.44 20.09 -14.93
CA THR A 62 -11.33 20.69 -14.20
C THR A 62 -11.29 20.31 -12.72
N ARG A 63 -12.46 19.99 -12.12
CA ARG A 63 -12.55 19.58 -10.71
C ARG A 63 -12.04 18.15 -10.54
N VAL A 64 -12.43 17.24 -11.44
CA VAL A 64 -11.94 15.86 -11.45
C VAL A 64 -10.42 15.84 -11.66
N MET A 65 -9.95 16.56 -12.68
CA MET A 65 -8.50 16.64 -12.98
C MET A 65 -7.70 17.30 -11.87
N GLY A 66 -8.22 18.34 -11.24
CA GLY A 66 -7.63 18.97 -10.07
C GLY A 66 -7.54 18.01 -8.88
N ALA A 67 -8.61 17.29 -8.59
CA ALA A 67 -8.65 16.29 -7.52
C ALA A 67 -7.71 15.10 -7.79
N LEU A 68 -7.63 14.63 -9.03
CA LEU A 68 -6.68 13.60 -9.46
C LEU A 68 -5.24 14.04 -9.26
N ARG A 69 -4.89 15.25 -9.73
CA ARG A 69 -3.56 15.82 -9.53
C ARG A 69 -3.21 15.90 -8.04
N ASN A 70 -4.13 16.38 -7.21
CA ASN A 70 -3.92 16.47 -5.77
C ASN A 70 -3.66 15.10 -5.16
N SER A 71 -4.47 14.07 -5.52
CA SER A 71 -4.25 12.70 -5.06
C SER A 71 -2.87 12.17 -5.44
N LEU A 72 -2.45 12.36 -6.69
CA LEU A 72 -1.15 11.88 -7.17
C LEU A 72 0.01 12.58 -6.46
N VAL A 73 -0.07 13.90 -6.27
CA VAL A 73 0.96 14.68 -5.57
C VAL A 73 1.09 14.21 -4.11
N VAL A 74 -0.04 14.13 -3.40
CA VAL A 74 -0.06 13.67 -2.00
C VAL A 74 0.48 12.24 -1.90
N ALA A 75 -0.03 11.32 -2.72
CA ALA A 75 0.37 9.93 -2.68
C ALA A 75 1.85 9.74 -3.00
N PHE A 76 2.38 10.43 -4.00
CA PHE A 76 3.77 10.32 -4.40
C PHE A 76 4.72 10.86 -3.33
N ILE A 77 4.47 12.07 -2.82
CA ILE A 77 5.31 12.69 -1.79
C ILE A 77 5.24 11.88 -0.49
N SER A 78 4.04 11.54 -0.03
CA SER A 78 3.88 10.78 1.21
C SER A 78 4.53 9.39 1.12
N THR A 79 4.40 8.71 -0.01
CA THR A 79 5.04 7.40 -0.22
C THR A 79 6.57 7.48 -0.15
N ILE A 80 7.18 8.44 -0.84
CA ILE A 80 8.64 8.59 -0.82
C ILE A 80 9.13 8.85 0.61
N VAL A 81 8.54 9.83 1.28
CA VAL A 81 8.98 10.22 2.63
C VAL A 81 8.72 9.10 3.63
N SER A 82 7.53 8.53 3.63
CA SER A 82 7.19 7.44 4.56
C SER A 82 8.01 6.17 4.29
N THR A 83 8.37 5.88 3.05
CA THR A 83 9.23 4.75 2.72
C THR A 83 10.64 4.93 3.28
N ILE A 84 11.20 6.12 3.14
CA ILE A 84 12.53 6.42 3.70
C ILE A 84 12.49 6.35 5.23
N VAL A 85 11.59 7.11 5.85
CA VAL A 85 11.51 7.21 7.31
C VAL A 85 11.06 5.89 7.93
N GLY A 86 10.07 5.20 7.35
CA GLY A 86 9.60 3.90 7.82
C GLY A 86 10.65 2.80 7.71
N THR A 87 11.44 2.81 6.63
CA THR A 87 12.59 1.89 6.50
C THR A 87 13.66 2.17 7.56
N MET A 88 14.00 3.44 7.79
CA MET A 88 14.92 3.83 8.86
C MET A 88 14.40 3.41 10.24
N LEU A 89 13.12 3.61 10.51
CA LEU A 89 12.45 3.19 11.74
C LEU A 89 12.50 1.67 11.91
N ALA A 90 12.20 0.91 10.86
CA ALA A 90 12.29 -0.55 10.86
C ALA A 90 13.70 -1.05 11.22
N ILE A 91 14.73 -0.47 10.59
CA ILE A 91 16.12 -0.81 10.86
C ILE A 91 16.50 -0.43 12.31
N ALA A 92 16.09 0.74 12.77
CA ALA A 92 16.37 1.19 14.13
C ALA A 92 15.74 0.25 15.18
N LEU A 93 14.50 -0.15 14.96
CA LEU A 93 13.78 -1.04 15.87
C LEU A 93 14.27 -2.49 15.79
N GLU A 94 14.77 -2.98 14.66
CA GLU A 94 15.19 -4.38 14.54
C GLU A 94 16.66 -4.59 14.90
N ARG A 95 17.56 -3.69 14.49
CA ARG A 95 19.00 -3.87 14.61
C ARG A 95 19.65 -3.20 15.82
N TYR A 96 18.96 -2.21 16.42
CA TYR A 96 19.56 -1.44 17.51
C TYR A 96 18.82 -1.62 18.83
N ARG A 97 19.59 -1.66 19.92
CA ARG A 97 19.08 -1.65 21.29
C ARG A 97 19.38 -0.29 21.93
N PHE A 98 18.36 0.47 22.27
CA PHE A 98 18.47 1.79 22.89
C PHE A 98 17.38 2.01 23.95
N ARG A 99 17.60 2.98 24.84
CA ARG A 99 16.61 3.38 25.84
C ARG A 99 15.39 3.99 25.13
N GLY A 100 14.18 3.51 25.47
CA GLY A 100 12.95 3.97 24.83
C GLY A 100 12.53 3.18 23.58
N ARG A 101 13.26 2.14 23.15
CA ARG A 101 12.89 1.29 22.00
C ARG A 101 11.46 0.77 22.12
N GLY A 102 11.05 0.27 23.32
CA GLY A 102 9.71 -0.26 23.52
C GLY A 102 8.60 0.80 23.37
N ALA A 103 8.86 2.04 23.85
CA ALA A 103 7.93 3.15 23.65
C ALA A 103 7.83 3.55 22.17
N LEU A 104 8.96 3.65 21.46
CA LEU A 104 8.96 3.95 20.04
C LEU A 104 8.29 2.85 19.21
N ASP A 105 8.49 1.58 19.59
CA ASP A 105 7.83 0.44 18.97
C ASP A 105 6.30 0.53 19.17
N GLY A 106 5.86 0.80 20.40
CA GLY A 106 4.43 1.02 20.70
C GLY A 106 3.84 2.18 19.89
N ILE A 107 4.53 3.33 19.82
CA ILE A 107 4.08 4.48 19.03
C ILE A 107 4.01 4.14 17.53
N ALA A 108 4.97 3.36 17.02
CA ALA A 108 4.97 2.93 15.63
C ALA A 108 3.77 2.05 15.25
N TYR A 109 3.15 1.36 16.21
CA TYR A 109 1.94 0.56 15.95
C TYR A 109 0.64 1.34 16.14
N LEU A 110 0.65 2.51 16.79
CA LEU A 110 -0.57 3.27 17.07
C LEU A 110 -1.41 3.57 15.82
N PRO A 111 -0.86 4.06 14.69
CA PRO A 111 -1.65 4.35 13.50
C PRO A 111 -2.32 3.12 12.88
N ILE A 112 -1.81 1.92 13.16
CA ILE A 112 -2.39 0.66 12.65
C ILE A 112 -3.56 0.19 13.52
N ILE A 113 -3.53 0.53 14.82
CA ILE A 113 -4.50 0.06 15.80
C ILE A 113 -5.66 1.07 15.96
N ILE A 114 -5.34 2.36 15.87
CA ILE A 114 -6.32 3.44 16.05
C ILE A 114 -7.29 3.48 14.86
N PRO A 115 -8.61 3.55 15.08
CA PRO A 115 -9.57 3.77 14.00
C PRO A 115 -9.28 5.07 13.21
N ASP A 116 -9.39 5.01 11.90
CA ASP A 116 -9.07 6.13 10.98
C ASP A 116 -9.77 7.44 11.38
N VAL A 117 -11.04 7.38 11.80
CA VAL A 117 -11.81 8.56 12.22
C VAL A 117 -11.16 9.21 13.46
N THR A 118 -10.74 8.39 14.43
CA THR A 118 -10.09 8.89 15.64
C THR A 118 -8.75 9.55 15.31
N MET A 119 -7.96 8.90 14.46
CA MET A 119 -6.69 9.43 13.97
C MET A 119 -6.89 10.74 13.21
N ALA A 120 -7.89 10.81 12.34
CA ALA A 120 -8.24 12.01 11.58
C ALA A 120 -8.58 13.21 12.47
N VAL A 121 -9.39 12.97 13.52
CA VAL A 121 -9.74 14.00 14.50
C VAL A 121 -8.52 14.45 15.31
N MET A 122 -7.68 13.52 15.76
CA MET A 122 -6.45 13.84 16.47
C MET A 122 -5.49 14.67 15.61
N LEU A 123 -5.31 14.32 14.34
CA LEU A 123 -4.48 15.09 13.40
C LEU A 123 -5.07 16.47 13.14
N LEU A 124 -6.37 16.60 13.00
CA LEU A 124 -7.04 17.89 12.84
C LEU A 124 -6.76 18.80 14.05
N ILE A 125 -6.97 18.29 15.27
CA ILE A 125 -6.70 19.04 16.51
C ILE A 125 -5.22 19.42 16.57
N PHE A 126 -4.32 18.50 16.26
CA PHE A 126 -2.88 18.77 16.22
C PHE A 126 -2.54 19.92 15.26
N PHE A 127 -3.07 19.91 14.02
CA PHE A 127 -2.80 20.98 13.07
C PHE A 127 -3.34 22.32 13.54
N PHE A 128 -4.55 22.36 14.12
CA PHE A 128 -5.11 23.60 14.65
C PHE A 128 -4.24 24.18 15.77
N GLN A 129 -3.80 23.37 16.72
CA GLN A 129 -2.94 23.80 17.81
C GLN A 129 -1.55 24.23 17.30
N ALA A 130 -0.94 23.41 16.41
CA ALA A 130 0.37 23.73 15.84
C ALA A 130 0.34 25.02 15.04
N PHE A 131 -0.72 25.27 14.27
CA PHE A 131 -0.89 26.51 13.51
C PHE A 131 -1.13 27.71 14.41
N GLY A 132 -1.90 27.59 15.48
CA GLY A 132 -2.10 28.65 16.48
C GLY A 132 -0.78 29.07 17.14
N ILE A 133 0.00 28.10 17.62
CA ILE A 133 1.32 28.34 18.21
C ILE A 133 2.26 29.03 17.19
N LEU A 134 2.24 28.55 15.95
CA LEU A 134 3.10 29.11 14.91
C LEU A 134 2.69 30.54 14.52
N GLU A 135 1.39 30.82 14.47
CA GLU A 135 0.86 32.18 14.24
C GLU A 135 1.29 33.15 15.36
N GLU A 136 1.23 32.72 16.61
CA GLU A 136 1.71 33.52 17.75
C GLU A 136 3.22 33.81 17.68
N LEU A 137 4.03 32.83 17.25
CA LEU A 137 5.48 32.94 17.20
C LEU A 137 5.99 33.71 15.97
N THR A 138 5.34 33.57 14.83
CA THR A 138 5.85 34.05 13.52
C THR A 138 4.99 35.14 12.90
N GLY A 139 3.78 35.36 13.41
CA GLY A 139 2.78 36.25 12.78
C GLY A 139 2.20 35.67 11.47
N THR A 140 2.57 34.45 11.08
CA THR A 140 2.12 33.84 9.82
C THR A 140 0.97 32.89 10.06
N ARG A 141 -0.18 33.14 9.43
CA ARG A 141 -1.36 32.30 9.53
C ARG A 141 -1.28 31.16 8.53
N LEU A 142 -1.15 29.94 9.03
CA LEU A 142 -1.24 28.72 8.25
C LEU A 142 -2.66 28.18 8.24
N THR A 143 -3.05 27.54 7.16
CA THR A 143 -4.35 26.88 6.99
C THR A 143 -4.19 25.46 6.53
N THR A 144 -5.20 24.61 6.79
CA THR A 144 -5.26 23.26 6.24
C THR A 144 -5.26 23.28 4.71
N GLY A 145 -4.69 22.25 4.09
CA GLY A 145 -4.54 22.17 2.64
C GLY A 145 -3.78 20.93 2.20
N LEU A 146 -3.17 20.94 1.01
CA LEU A 146 -2.38 19.81 0.50
C LEU A 146 -1.21 19.45 1.44
N GLY A 147 -0.60 20.43 2.09
CA GLY A 147 0.50 20.22 3.04
C GLY A 147 0.05 19.39 4.25
N THR A 148 -1.08 19.72 4.86
CA THR A 148 -1.62 18.96 6.00
C THR A 148 -2.05 17.55 5.60
N ILE A 149 -2.67 17.38 4.43
CA ILE A 149 -2.98 16.05 3.89
C ILE A 149 -1.70 15.24 3.73
N THR A 150 -0.68 15.80 3.08
CA THR A 150 0.59 15.12 2.84
C THR A 150 1.28 14.72 4.15
N LEU A 151 1.33 15.61 5.14
CA LEU A 151 1.92 15.32 6.46
C LEU A 151 1.13 14.24 7.20
N ALA A 152 -0.20 14.28 7.15
CA ALA A 152 -1.05 13.26 7.75
C ALA A 152 -0.80 11.88 7.11
N HIS A 153 -0.72 11.83 5.76
CA HIS A 153 -0.42 10.60 5.04
C HIS A 153 0.99 10.07 5.33
N ILE A 154 1.99 10.94 5.47
CA ILE A 154 3.32 10.54 5.91
C ILE A 154 3.25 9.91 7.30
N ALA A 155 2.55 10.55 8.23
CA ALA A 155 2.50 10.12 9.62
C ALA A 155 1.97 8.69 9.79
N PHE A 156 0.84 8.34 9.16
CA PHE A 156 0.34 6.97 9.28
C PHE A 156 1.09 5.97 8.39
N ASN A 157 1.52 6.36 7.19
CA ASN A 157 2.23 5.47 6.27
C ASN A 157 3.60 5.03 6.78
N ILE A 158 4.29 5.84 7.60
CA ILE A 158 5.55 5.43 8.25
C ILE A 158 5.37 4.11 9.01
N SER A 159 4.27 3.97 9.72
CA SER A 159 3.95 2.76 10.51
C SER A 159 3.75 1.53 9.62
N PHE A 160 2.96 1.66 8.56
CA PHE A 160 2.72 0.56 7.63
C PHE A 160 4.00 0.11 6.91
N VAL A 161 4.80 1.06 6.43
CA VAL A 161 6.11 0.77 5.82
C VAL A 161 7.03 0.10 6.81
N ALA A 162 7.13 0.63 8.04
CA ALA A 162 8.00 0.09 9.07
C ALA A 162 7.67 -1.37 9.39
N VAL A 163 6.40 -1.73 9.52
CA VAL A 163 5.96 -3.11 9.79
C VAL A 163 6.32 -4.04 8.64
N VAL A 164 6.06 -3.65 7.39
CA VAL A 164 6.37 -4.48 6.22
C VAL A 164 7.89 -4.70 6.06
N VAL A 165 8.67 -3.63 6.20
CA VAL A 165 10.14 -3.73 6.11
C VAL A 165 10.70 -4.54 7.27
N ARG A 166 10.17 -4.36 8.49
CA ARG A 166 10.59 -5.12 9.67
C ARG A 166 10.33 -6.61 9.53
N ALA A 167 9.17 -7.00 8.99
CA ALA A 167 8.86 -8.39 8.70
C ALA A 167 9.87 -9.03 7.73
N ARG A 168 10.45 -8.25 6.81
CA ARG A 168 11.52 -8.71 5.94
C ARG A 168 12.88 -8.78 6.64
N LEU A 169 13.20 -7.75 7.46
CA LEU A 169 14.44 -7.70 8.23
C LEU A 169 14.56 -8.84 9.23
N SER A 170 13.49 -9.24 9.90
CA SER A 170 13.49 -10.31 10.90
C SER A 170 13.78 -11.70 10.31
N GLN A 171 13.61 -11.86 8.98
CA GLN A 171 13.92 -13.10 8.26
C GLN A 171 15.38 -13.16 7.77
N LEU A 172 16.16 -12.07 7.91
CA LEU A 172 17.54 -12.02 7.45
C LEU A 172 18.49 -12.49 8.55
N ASP A 173 19.38 -13.40 8.16
CA ASP A 173 20.45 -13.87 9.02
C ASP A 173 21.46 -12.73 9.27
N SER A 174 21.70 -12.42 10.54
CA SER A 174 22.70 -11.41 10.96
C SER A 174 24.13 -11.80 10.59
N SER A 175 24.41 -13.09 10.40
CA SER A 175 25.72 -13.59 10.00
C SER A 175 26.21 -13.02 8.67
N LEU A 176 25.31 -12.60 7.78
CA LEU A 176 25.68 -11.94 6.52
C LEU A 176 26.33 -10.57 6.74
N GLU A 177 25.87 -9.82 7.75
CA GLU A 177 26.45 -8.53 8.10
C GLU A 177 27.80 -8.73 8.85
N GLU A 178 27.89 -9.77 9.67
CA GLU A 178 29.13 -10.17 10.36
C GLU A 178 30.17 -10.62 9.35
N ALA A 179 29.82 -11.48 8.39
CA ALA A 179 30.72 -11.90 7.32
C ALA A 179 31.23 -10.72 6.47
N ALA A 180 30.39 -9.72 6.22
CA ALA A 180 30.82 -8.51 5.53
C ALA A 180 31.81 -7.70 6.37
N ALA A 181 31.65 -7.67 7.71
CA ALA A 181 32.60 -7.00 8.61
C ALA A 181 33.91 -7.74 8.68
N ASP A 182 33.93 -9.06 8.65
CA ASP A 182 35.15 -9.89 8.60
C ASP A 182 35.96 -9.63 7.32
N LEU A 183 35.29 -9.26 6.25
CA LEU A 183 35.92 -8.82 4.99
C LEU A 183 36.28 -7.32 4.98
N TYR A 184 36.39 -6.69 6.15
CA TYR A 184 36.76 -5.28 6.34
C TYR A 184 35.78 -4.29 5.71
N ALA A 185 34.48 -4.67 5.47
CA ALA A 185 33.49 -3.74 5.00
C ALA A 185 33.09 -2.75 6.10
N SER A 186 33.04 -1.47 5.78
CA SER A 186 32.48 -0.48 6.71
C SER A 186 30.95 -0.73 6.89
N ARG A 187 30.37 -0.25 8.01
CA ARG A 187 28.93 -0.37 8.29
C ARG A 187 28.07 0.14 7.13
N TRP A 188 28.48 1.21 6.47
CA TRP A 188 27.78 1.76 5.31
C TRP A 188 27.89 0.84 4.07
N GLN A 189 29.06 0.23 3.87
CA GLN A 189 29.27 -0.73 2.78
C GLN A 189 28.44 -2.00 2.99
N ALA A 190 28.44 -2.56 4.21
CA ALA A 190 27.62 -3.70 4.58
C ALA A 190 26.11 -3.38 4.37
N PHE A 191 25.63 -2.22 4.86
CA PHE A 191 24.27 -1.78 4.64
C PHE A 191 23.93 -1.68 3.15
N ARG A 192 24.72 -0.95 2.37
CA ARG A 192 24.41 -0.67 0.96
C ARG A 192 24.53 -1.90 0.05
N ARG A 193 25.49 -2.79 0.32
CA ARG A 193 25.82 -3.93 -0.55
C ARG A 193 25.18 -5.25 -0.11
N VAL A 194 24.84 -5.39 1.17
CA VAL A 194 24.28 -6.62 1.74
C VAL A 194 22.83 -6.37 2.21
N THR A 195 22.63 -5.55 3.24
CA THR A 195 21.33 -5.37 3.88
C THR A 195 20.30 -4.77 2.94
N LEU A 196 20.61 -3.63 2.32
CA LEU A 196 19.65 -2.90 1.46
C LEU A 196 19.15 -3.72 0.26
N PRO A 197 19.99 -4.43 -0.51
CA PRO A 197 19.52 -5.30 -1.58
C PRO A 197 18.63 -6.45 -1.09
N LEU A 198 18.90 -7.00 0.08
CA LEU A 198 18.13 -8.10 0.67
C LEU A 198 16.75 -7.65 1.19
N ILE A 199 16.67 -6.44 1.74
CA ILE A 199 15.39 -5.88 2.18
C ILE A 199 14.63 -5.14 1.09
N ALA A 200 15.26 -4.85 -0.06
CA ALA A 200 14.64 -4.07 -1.14
C ALA A 200 13.25 -4.58 -1.58
N PRO A 201 12.96 -5.89 -1.64
CA PRO A 201 11.60 -6.36 -1.91
C PRO A 201 10.59 -5.95 -0.82
N GLY A 202 11.01 -5.95 0.45
CA GLY A 202 10.20 -5.48 1.57
C GLY A 202 9.98 -3.96 1.52
N VAL A 203 11.02 -3.19 1.20
CA VAL A 203 10.92 -1.73 1.02
C VAL A 203 9.98 -1.39 -0.14
N ALA A 204 10.10 -2.09 -1.26
CA ALA A 204 9.19 -1.91 -2.40
C ALA A 204 7.73 -2.29 -2.04
N GLY A 205 7.53 -3.39 -1.30
CA GLY A 205 6.22 -3.79 -0.79
C GLY A 205 5.61 -2.75 0.14
N GLY A 206 6.40 -2.22 1.07
CA GLY A 206 6.00 -1.14 1.98
C GLY A 206 5.66 0.15 1.23
N ALA A 207 6.46 0.53 0.24
CA ALA A 207 6.20 1.70 -0.61
C ALA A 207 4.89 1.57 -1.39
N LEU A 208 4.61 0.40 -1.95
CA LEU A 208 3.37 0.14 -2.69
C LEU A 208 2.15 0.14 -1.77
N LEU A 209 2.27 -0.43 -0.57
CA LEU A 209 1.21 -0.34 0.44
C LEU A 209 0.93 1.11 0.81
N ALA A 210 1.96 1.90 1.10
CA ALA A 210 1.83 3.33 1.40
C ALA A 210 1.19 4.11 0.25
N LEU A 211 1.57 3.82 -0.99
CA LEU A 211 0.98 4.44 -2.18
C LEU A 211 -0.50 4.11 -2.29
N THR A 212 -0.88 2.84 -2.12
CA THR A 212 -2.27 2.39 -2.20
C THR A 212 -3.11 3.03 -1.10
N LEU A 213 -2.64 2.98 0.16
CA LEU A 213 -3.33 3.59 1.30
C LEU A 213 -3.53 5.10 1.12
N SER A 214 -2.54 5.78 0.52
CA SER A 214 -2.63 7.21 0.26
C SER A 214 -3.57 7.56 -0.89
N LEU A 215 -3.70 6.67 -1.90
CA LEU A 215 -4.56 6.91 -3.07
C LEU A 215 -6.05 6.67 -2.79
N ASP A 216 -6.41 5.82 -1.84
CA ASP A 216 -7.80 5.49 -1.53
C ASP A 216 -8.33 6.13 -0.24
N ASP A 217 -7.47 6.88 0.49
CA ASP A 217 -7.90 7.53 1.72
C ASP A 217 -8.96 8.59 1.48
N VAL A 218 -10.05 8.47 2.22
CA VAL A 218 -11.16 9.43 2.27
C VAL A 218 -11.24 10.08 3.64
N VAL A 219 -11.04 9.28 4.70
CA VAL A 219 -11.37 9.66 6.06
C VAL A 219 -10.40 10.72 6.57
N VAL A 220 -9.11 10.39 6.62
CA VAL A 220 -8.09 11.32 7.13
C VAL A 220 -8.06 12.57 6.26
N THR A 221 -8.03 12.40 4.94
CA THR A 221 -8.01 13.52 4.00
C THR A 221 -9.20 14.47 4.22
N GLN A 222 -10.41 13.96 4.40
CA GLN A 222 -11.61 14.81 4.56
C GLN A 222 -11.53 15.71 5.79
N PHE A 223 -10.92 15.25 6.88
CA PHE A 223 -10.78 16.05 8.11
C PHE A 223 -9.67 17.08 8.04
N VAL A 224 -8.53 16.74 7.40
CA VAL A 224 -7.35 17.61 7.35
C VAL A 224 -7.23 18.41 6.06
N SER A 225 -8.17 18.26 5.12
CA SER A 225 -8.20 19.05 3.89
C SER A 225 -8.67 20.49 4.14
N GLY A 226 -8.21 21.40 3.31
CA GLY A 226 -8.64 22.79 3.27
C GLY A 226 -9.29 23.16 1.93
N ALA A 227 -9.63 24.42 1.78
CA ALA A 227 -10.21 24.93 0.55
C ALA A 227 -9.29 24.66 -0.65
N GLY A 228 -9.84 24.06 -1.72
CA GLY A 228 -9.10 23.75 -2.95
C GLY A 228 -8.18 22.52 -2.89
N ALA A 229 -8.08 21.85 -1.74
CA ALA A 229 -7.20 20.70 -1.53
C ALA A 229 -7.93 19.35 -1.55
N THR A 230 -9.00 19.24 -2.33
CA THR A 230 -9.77 18.00 -2.44
C THR A 230 -8.98 16.94 -3.22
N THR A 231 -8.90 15.72 -2.69
CA THR A 231 -8.39 14.54 -3.40
C THR A 231 -9.49 13.82 -4.18
N LEU A 232 -9.12 12.95 -5.12
CA LEU A 232 -10.09 12.27 -5.97
C LEU A 232 -11.07 11.36 -5.19
N PRO A 233 -10.64 10.54 -4.20
CA PRO A 233 -11.56 9.77 -3.37
C PRO A 233 -12.55 10.64 -2.61
N VAL A 234 -12.10 11.73 -2.00
CA VAL A 234 -12.96 12.68 -1.28
C VAL A 234 -13.95 13.37 -2.24
N TYR A 235 -13.51 13.73 -3.44
CA TYR A 235 -14.37 14.31 -4.47
C TYR A 235 -15.46 13.34 -4.89
N VAL A 236 -15.10 12.08 -5.20
CA VAL A 236 -16.05 11.01 -5.57
C VAL A 236 -17.05 10.75 -4.44
N PHE A 237 -16.58 10.65 -3.20
CA PHE A 237 -17.43 10.48 -2.03
C PHE A 237 -18.43 11.63 -1.85
N GLY A 238 -17.97 12.87 -2.09
CA GLY A 238 -18.83 14.04 -2.09
C GLY A 238 -19.87 14.05 -3.22
N LEU A 239 -19.55 13.50 -4.39
CA LEU A 239 -20.50 13.32 -5.50
C LEU A 239 -21.57 12.28 -5.18
N VAL A 240 -21.18 11.12 -4.64
CA VAL A 240 -22.11 10.05 -4.24
C VAL A 240 -23.17 10.56 -3.26
N ARG A 241 -22.77 11.40 -2.29
CA ARG A 241 -23.70 12.01 -1.33
C ARG A 241 -24.73 12.96 -1.97
N ARG A 242 -24.39 13.57 -3.10
CA ARG A 242 -25.29 14.51 -3.83
C ARG A 242 -26.18 13.83 -4.86
N GLY A 243 -25.93 12.57 -5.15
CA GLY A 243 -26.64 11.76 -6.13
C GLY A 243 -25.66 11.09 -7.11
N VAL A 244 -25.89 9.81 -7.37
CA VAL A 244 -25.04 9.04 -8.26
C VAL A 244 -25.23 9.48 -9.70
N THR A 245 -24.16 9.87 -10.36
CA THR A 245 -24.14 10.22 -11.79
C THR A 245 -23.24 9.25 -12.55
N PRO A 246 -23.45 9.00 -13.84
CA PRO A 246 -22.58 8.12 -14.61
C PRO A 246 -21.13 8.56 -14.67
N LEU A 247 -20.84 9.85 -14.49
CA LEU A 247 -19.48 10.38 -14.34
C LEU A 247 -18.76 9.72 -13.16
N ILE A 248 -19.46 9.46 -12.04
CA ILE A 248 -18.89 8.76 -10.89
C ILE A 248 -18.44 7.36 -11.28
N ASN A 249 -19.27 6.64 -12.05
CA ASN A 249 -18.95 5.30 -12.52
C ASN A 249 -17.69 5.30 -13.40
N ALA A 250 -17.56 6.27 -14.32
CA ALA A 250 -16.37 6.42 -15.16
C ALA A 250 -15.11 6.72 -14.32
N VAL A 251 -15.17 7.68 -13.39
CA VAL A 251 -14.08 8.03 -12.49
C VAL A 251 -13.67 6.83 -11.63
N SER A 252 -14.64 6.15 -11.02
CA SER A 252 -14.39 4.97 -10.17
C SER A 252 -13.80 3.81 -10.96
N THR A 253 -14.25 3.59 -12.21
CA THR A 253 -13.70 2.57 -13.11
C THR A 253 -12.23 2.86 -13.43
N VAL A 254 -11.89 4.11 -13.76
CA VAL A 254 -10.50 4.50 -14.03
C VAL A 254 -9.63 4.34 -12.79
N MET A 255 -10.11 4.74 -11.61
CA MET A 255 -9.38 4.54 -10.35
C MET A 255 -9.13 3.06 -10.06
N LEU A 256 -10.16 2.23 -10.23
CA LEU A 256 -10.05 0.78 -10.02
C LEU A 256 -9.05 0.15 -10.99
N LEU A 257 -9.11 0.48 -12.27
CA LEU A 257 -8.16 -0.02 -13.26
C LEU A 257 -6.73 0.45 -12.97
N ALA A 258 -6.55 1.72 -12.60
CA ALA A 258 -5.24 2.24 -12.21
C ALA A 258 -4.66 1.49 -11.00
N SER A 259 -5.46 1.24 -9.98
CA SER A 259 -5.07 0.46 -8.79
C SER A 259 -4.72 -0.98 -9.14
N MET A 260 -5.53 -1.65 -9.99
CA MET A 260 -5.24 -3.01 -10.45
C MET A 260 -3.94 -3.10 -11.25
N ILE A 261 -3.68 -2.14 -12.13
CA ILE A 261 -2.43 -2.05 -12.90
C ILE A 261 -1.25 -1.87 -11.96
N LEU A 262 -1.37 -0.98 -10.98
CA LEU A 262 -0.32 -0.70 -10.00
C LEU A 262 0.04 -1.95 -9.18
N VAL A 263 -0.97 -2.66 -8.66
CA VAL A 263 -0.78 -3.92 -7.95
C VAL A 263 -0.21 -5.01 -8.87
N GLY A 264 -0.71 -5.13 -10.09
CA GLY A 264 -0.22 -6.09 -11.07
C GLY A 264 1.26 -5.87 -11.43
N LEU A 265 1.65 -4.62 -11.67
CA LEU A 265 3.06 -4.24 -11.90
C LEU A 265 3.94 -4.57 -10.69
N SER A 266 3.45 -4.29 -9.49
CA SER A 266 4.13 -4.64 -8.25
C SER A 266 4.43 -6.12 -8.14
N LEU A 267 3.41 -6.95 -8.33
CA LEU A 267 3.55 -8.41 -8.28
C LEU A 267 4.46 -8.93 -9.40
N GLY A 268 4.40 -8.34 -10.59
CA GLY A 268 5.29 -8.66 -11.71
C GLY A 268 6.76 -8.39 -11.38
N LEU A 269 7.06 -7.22 -10.82
CA LEU A 269 8.42 -6.84 -10.42
C LEU A 269 8.99 -7.74 -9.30
N GLN A 270 8.15 -8.24 -8.41
CA GLN A 270 8.57 -9.17 -7.35
C GLN A 270 8.87 -10.57 -7.88
N ARG A 271 8.20 -11.03 -8.94
CA ARG A 271 8.40 -12.37 -9.53
C ARG A 271 9.67 -12.50 -10.38
N THR A 272 10.18 -11.43 -10.92
CA THR A 272 11.34 -11.45 -11.86
C THR A 272 12.70 -11.64 -11.20
N ARG A 273 12.77 -11.79 -9.85
CA ARG A 273 14.03 -12.15 -9.19
C ARG A 273 14.15 -13.68 -9.09
N PRO A 274 15.18 -14.30 -9.70
CA PRO A 274 15.37 -15.76 -9.68
C PRO A 274 15.48 -16.25 -8.23
N ARG A 275 14.78 -17.34 -7.92
CA ARG A 275 15.04 -18.21 -6.76
C ARG A 275 16.42 -18.88 -6.94
N GLY A 276 17.47 -18.10 -6.90
CA GLY A 276 18.83 -18.63 -6.92
C GLY A 276 19.21 -19.03 -5.49
N GLY A 277 19.13 -20.31 -5.16
CA GLY A 277 19.70 -20.81 -3.91
C GLY A 277 19.27 -22.22 -3.45
N GLU A 278 18.13 -22.74 -3.91
CA GLU A 278 17.68 -24.05 -3.38
C GLU A 278 18.22 -25.27 -4.13
N GLU A 279 18.68 -25.13 -5.38
CA GLU A 279 19.22 -26.27 -6.12
C GLU A 279 20.67 -26.61 -5.78
N SER A 280 21.45 -25.68 -5.22
CA SER A 280 22.86 -25.94 -4.89
C SER A 280 23.06 -26.76 -3.61
N SER A 281 22.12 -26.70 -2.66
CA SER A 281 22.22 -27.50 -1.42
C SER A 281 21.84 -28.97 -1.60
N ALA A 282 20.92 -29.26 -2.50
CA ALA A 282 20.52 -30.65 -2.78
C ALA A 282 21.62 -31.42 -3.54
N ALA A 283 22.38 -30.73 -4.40
CA ALA A 283 23.47 -31.34 -5.15
C ALA A 283 24.70 -31.68 -4.29
N VAL A 284 24.95 -30.92 -3.22
CA VAL A 284 26.09 -31.15 -2.31
C VAL A 284 25.81 -32.30 -1.34
N ILE A 285 24.57 -32.50 -0.91
CA ILE A 285 24.19 -33.59 0.01
C ILE A 285 24.14 -34.95 -0.71
N GLY A 286 23.83 -34.95 -2.01
CA GLY A 286 23.77 -36.20 -2.81
C GLY A 286 25.14 -36.82 -3.18
N SER A 287 26.22 -36.05 -3.10
CA SER A 287 27.57 -36.50 -3.50
C SER A 287 28.45 -36.99 -2.35
N SER A 288 27.97 -36.99 -1.11
CA SER A 288 28.79 -37.40 0.08
C SER A 288 28.43 -38.74 0.71
N ILE A 289 27.71 -39.60 0.00
CA ILE A 289 27.48 -41.00 0.47
C ILE A 289 28.54 -41.88 -0.19
N PRO A 290 29.52 -42.41 0.56
CA PRO A 290 30.45 -43.38 0.04
C PRO A 290 29.75 -44.71 -0.22
N SER A 291 30.00 -45.30 -1.38
CA SER A 291 29.41 -46.56 -1.83
C SER A 291 30.12 -47.83 -1.27
N ASP A 292 30.67 -47.77 -0.07
CA ASP A 292 31.38 -48.89 0.54
C ASP A 292 30.59 -49.53 1.68
N ALA A 293 29.60 -50.36 1.31
CA ALA A 293 29.03 -51.39 2.19
C ALA A 293 28.35 -52.49 1.40
N LYS A 294 29.12 -53.19 0.54
CA LYS A 294 28.76 -54.53 0.07
C LYS A 294 30.01 -55.39 -0.11
N SER A 295 30.47 -56.00 1.00
CA SER A 295 31.16 -57.32 0.99
C SER A 295 31.50 -57.67 2.45
N GLY A 296 30.76 -58.67 3.00
CA GLY A 296 31.03 -59.25 4.30
C GLY A 296 29.82 -60.03 4.76
#